data_d14ceb7aed439d262f5c538a88f596e2
#
_entry.id   d14ceb7aed439d262f5c538a88f596e2
#
_cell.length_a   1.000
_cell.length_b   1.000
_cell.length_c   1.000
_cell.angle_alpha   90.00
_cell.angle_beta   90.00
_cell.angle_gamma   90.00
#
_symmetry.space_group_name_H-M   'P 1'
#
loop_
_entity.id
_entity.type
_entity.pdbx_description
1 polymer ?
#
loop_
_entity_poly.entity_id
_entity_poly.type
_entity_poly.pdbx_seq_one_letter_code
_entity_poly.pdbx_strand_id
1 'polypeptide(L)'
;MLELYVNQKPSPEEWRKKIYSGTIYLWTKLKSTQDLGNFAEECIKKFLGEKDYLTGYRDWPVEIFIEKAEALKNYYTNCQEAKDIIRDFVKEIGENPNDYFFDVPRLRVVPNSKYLKAGVSYNYAPHRDTWYGSPGCQINTWMPIFPVESDQTMPIYPSYFSQPVKNSSDQFDVKHWNETERPAAVNQVERENRKHPLPKEEIDPKTKLLLAGGRGDITVFSGSHLHSSQDNLKNEIRFSTDFRLYFEPDLKNNLGSALIDDSSLNKDHFLKSLLKVSDLSRPVLKGE
;
A
#
# COMPACT_ATOMS: atom_id res chain seq x y z
N MET A 1 1.86 13.98 -19.32
CA MET A 1 1.76 12.71 -20.11
C MET A 1 2.12 11.58 -19.17
N LEU A 2 1.36 10.47 -19.16
CA LEU A 2 1.70 9.28 -18.36
C LEU A 2 3.00 8.66 -18.90
N GLU A 3 3.97 8.41 -18.02
CA GLU A 3 5.13 7.59 -18.32
C GLU A 3 5.04 6.29 -17.51
N LEU A 4 5.01 5.15 -18.21
CA LEU A 4 5.04 3.81 -17.63
C LEU A 4 6.29 3.08 -18.13
N TYR A 5 7.17 2.71 -17.23
CA TYR A 5 8.39 1.95 -17.53
C TYR A 5 8.28 0.51 -17.07
N VAL A 6 8.46 -0.42 -17.98
CA VAL A 6 8.39 -1.86 -17.70
C VAL A 6 9.81 -2.45 -17.70
N ASN A 7 10.20 -3.08 -16.60
CA ASN A 7 11.51 -3.75 -16.41
C ASN A 7 12.73 -2.85 -16.71
N GLN A 8 12.58 -1.53 -16.62
CA GLN A 8 13.70 -0.60 -16.73
C GLN A 8 14.29 -0.32 -15.35
N LYS A 9 15.61 -0.27 -15.27
CA LYS A 9 16.37 0.07 -14.07
C LYS A 9 17.23 1.30 -14.36
N PRO A 10 16.68 2.51 -14.22
CA PRO A 10 17.48 3.74 -14.29
C PRO A 10 18.40 3.85 -13.07
N SER A 11 19.28 4.87 -13.06
CA SER A 11 20.11 5.13 -11.89
C SER A 11 19.26 5.46 -10.64
N PRO A 12 19.76 5.21 -9.42
CA PRO A 12 19.05 5.48 -8.17
C PRO A 12 18.45 6.88 -8.05
N GLU A 13 19.21 7.91 -8.46
CA GLU A 13 18.72 9.29 -8.43
C GLU A 13 17.65 9.56 -9.50
N GLU A 14 17.82 8.98 -10.69
CA GLU A 14 16.92 9.22 -11.83
C GLU A 14 15.53 8.60 -11.60
N TRP A 15 15.46 7.35 -11.10
CA TRP A 15 14.15 6.72 -10.93
C TRP A 15 13.33 7.39 -9.83
N ARG A 16 13.96 7.84 -8.73
CA ARG A 16 13.24 8.61 -7.69
C ARG A 16 12.68 9.91 -8.23
N LYS A 17 13.50 10.70 -8.96
CA LYS A 17 13.04 11.95 -9.60
C LYS A 17 11.88 11.72 -10.56
N LYS A 18 11.93 10.63 -11.34
CA LYS A 18 10.86 10.26 -12.26
C LYS A 18 9.57 9.88 -11.50
N ILE A 19 9.66 9.09 -10.43
CA ILE A 19 8.49 8.77 -9.57
C ILE A 19 7.89 10.05 -8.98
N TYR A 20 8.70 10.96 -8.48
CA TYR A 20 8.22 12.24 -7.95
C TYR A 20 7.61 13.16 -9.01
N SER A 21 7.90 12.91 -10.28
CA SER A 21 7.30 13.60 -11.44
C SER A 21 6.07 12.87 -12.02
N GLY A 22 5.65 11.74 -11.43
CA GLY A 22 4.44 11.01 -11.83
C GLY A 22 4.70 9.80 -12.72
N THR A 23 5.94 9.38 -12.93
CA THR A 23 6.26 8.13 -13.63
C THR A 23 5.87 6.92 -12.77
N ILE A 24 5.36 5.87 -13.42
CA ILE A 24 5.03 4.58 -12.82
C ILE A 24 6.01 3.53 -13.33
N TYR A 25 6.50 2.67 -12.46
CA TYR A 25 7.32 1.52 -12.81
C TYR A 25 6.56 0.22 -12.59
N LEU A 26 6.73 -0.73 -13.50
CA LEU A 26 6.29 -2.11 -13.35
C LEU A 26 7.51 -3.01 -13.52
N TRP A 27 7.86 -3.76 -12.48
CA TRP A 27 8.92 -4.77 -12.53
C TRP A 27 8.33 -6.17 -12.39
N THR A 28 8.66 -7.07 -13.31
CA THR A 28 8.06 -8.41 -13.41
C THR A 28 9.06 -9.55 -13.23
N LYS A 29 10.32 -9.26 -12.93
CA LYS A 29 11.41 -10.25 -12.93
C LYS A 29 12.36 -10.12 -11.74
N LEU A 30 11.95 -9.46 -10.67
CA LEU A 30 12.78 -9.34 -9.49
C LEU A 30 12.69 -10.61 -8.64
N LYS A 31 13.85 -11.11 -8.18
CA LYS A 31 13.90 -12.29 -7.30
C LYS A 31 13.22 -11.98 -5.96
N SER A 32 13.52 -10.83 -5.37
CA SER A 32 12.96 -10.41 -4.08
C SER A 32 11.43 -10.32 -4.09
N THR A 33 10.83 -9.88 -5.20
CA THR A 33 9.36 -9.83 -5.30
C THR A 33 8.74 -11.22 -5.45
N GLN A 34 9.43 -12.15 -6.13
CA GLN A 34 9.01 -13.56 -6.17
C GLN A 34 9.11 -14.20 -4.78
N ASP A 35 10.21 -13.97 -4.06
CA ASP A 35 10.41 -14.46 -2.70
C ASP A 35 9.32 -13.90 -1.75
N LEU A 36 8.99 -12.61 -1.86
CA LEU A 36 7.93 -11.99 -1.07
C LEU A 36 6.55 -12.62 -1.35
N GLY A 37 6.26 -12.90 -2.61
CA GLY A 37 5.02 -13.57 -3.03
C GLY A 37 4.94 -15.02 -2.51
N ASN A 38 6.03 -15.76 -2.55
CA ASN A 38 6.13 -17.13 -2.01
C ASN A 38 5.91 -17.14 -0.51
N PHE A 39 6.61 -16.27 0.21
CA PHE A 39 6.44 -16.12 1.65
C PHE A 39 5.01 -15.71 2.03
N ALA A 40 4.39 -14.79 1.28
CA ALA A 40 2.99 -14.42 1.51
C ALA A 40 2.04 -15.62 1.34
N GLU A 41 2.23 -16.45 0.32
CA GLU A 41 1.41 -17.65 0.12
C GLU A 41 1.60 -18.67 1.26
N GLU A 42 2.82 -18.88 1.75
CA GLU A 42 3.08 -19.72 2.93
C GLU A 42 2.33 -19.21 4.16
N CYS A 43 2.36 -17.90 4.41
CA CYS A 43 1.58 -17.28 5.48
C CYS A 43 0.08 -17.51 5.28
N ILE A 44 -0.44 -17.31 4.07
CA ILE A 44 -1.85 -17.50 3.74
C ILE A 44 -2.27 -18.93 4.06
N LYS A 45 -1.53 -19.93 3.58
CA LYS A 45 -1.78 -21.36 3.86
C LYS A 45 -1.77 -21.68 5.35
N LYS A 46 -0.79 -21.14 6.08
CA LYS A 46 -0.65 -21.33 7.53
C LYS A 46 -1.89 -20.87 8.32
N PHE A 47 -2.51 -19.76 7.95
CA PHE A 47 -3.61 -19.17 8.70
C PHE A 47 -5.00 -19.52 8.17
N LEU A 48 -5.13 -19.71 6.83
CA LEU A 48 -6.43 -20.01 6.22
C LEU A 48 -6.60 -21.48 5.86
N GLY A 49 -5.54 -22.30 6.00
CA GLY A 49 -5.53 -23.73 5.71
C GLY A 49 -4.81 -24.07 4.41
N GLU A 50 -4.29 -25.30 4.32
CA GLU A 50 -3.53 -25.80 3.16
C GLU A 50 -4.40 -25.99 1.91
N LYS A 51 -5.69 -26.30 2.12
CA LYS A 51 -6.66 -26.51 1.05
C LYS A 51 -7.69 -25.40 1.06
N ASP A 52 -8.14 -25.04 -0.13
CA ASP A 52 -9.22 -24.08 -0.35
C ASP A 52 -9.02 -22.69 0.29
N TYR A 53 -7.75 -22.29 0.55
CA TYR A 53 -7.43 -21.01 1.20
C TYR A 53 -7.91 -19.78 0.41
N LEU A 54 -8.24 -19.93 -0.87
CA LEU A 54 -8.83 -18.85 -1.67
C LEU A 54 -10.37 -18.80 -1.55
N THR A 55 -11.03 -19.94 -1.33
CA THR A 55 -12.49 -20.06 -1.44
C THR A 55 -13.18 -20.55 -0.18
N GLY A 56 -12.47 -21.24 0.72
CA GLY A 56 -13.04 -21.87 1.93
C GLY A 56 -13.68 -20.90 2.91
N TYR A 57 -13.33 -19.62 2.86
CA TYR A 57 -13.92 -18.59 3.71
C TYR A 57 -15.46 -18.48 3.58
N ARG A 58 -16.04 -18.90 2.45
CA ARG A 58 -17.48 -18.83 2.18
C ARG A 58 -18.31 -19.69 3.13
N ASP A 59 -17.68 -20.72 3.67
CA ASP A 59 -18.32 -21.65 4.61
C ASP A 59 -18.10 -21.21 6.07
N TRP A 60 -17.39 -20.09 6.29
CA TRP A 60 -17.12 -19.59 7.63
C TRP A 60 -18.10 -18.48 8.01
N PRO A 61 -18.49 -18.39 9.31
CA PRO A 61 -19.03 -17.17 9.89
C PRO A 61 -18.04 -16.01 9.65
N VAL A 62 -18.57 -14.80 9.43
CA VAL A 62 -17.73 -13.63 9.11
C VAL A 62 -16.75 -13.29 10.23
N GLU A 63 -17.12 -13.55 11.48
CA GLU A 63 -16.27 -13.32 12.65
C GLU A 63 -15.04 -14.22 12.64
N ILE A 64 -15.19 -15.50 12.25
CA ILE A 64 -14.07 -16.44 12.10
C ILE A 64 -13.13 -16.00 10.97
N PHE A 65 -13.69 -15.51 9.87
CA PHE A 65 -12.86 -14.96 8.80
C PHE A 65 -12.06 -13.73 9.27
N ILE A 66 -12.70 -12.80 10.00
CA ILE A 66 -12.05 -11.61 10.54
C ILE A 66 -10.90 -11.99 11.47
N GLU A 67 -11.13 -12.91 12.42
CA GLU A 67 -10.10 -13.41 13.34
C GLU A 67 -8.89 -13.98 12.59
N LYS A 68 -9.13 -14.86 11.62
CA LYS A 68 -8.06 -15.47 10.82
C LYS A 68 -7.33 -14.44 9.95
N ALA A 69 -8.06 -13.54 9.30
CA ALA A 69 -7.49 -12.50 8.46
C ALA A 69 -6.65 -11.50 9.28
N GLU A 70 -7.09 -11.16 10.49
CA GLU A 70 -6.33 -10.30 11.40
C GLU A 70 -5.05 -10.99 11.88
N ALA A 71 -5.14 -12.24 12.32
CA ALA A 71 -3.98 -13.02 12.77
C ALA A 71 -2.94 -13.15 11.63
N LEU A 72 -3.38 -13.45 10.40
CA LEU A 72 -2.54 -13.50 9.21
C LEU A 72 -1.86 -12.16 8.95
N LYS A 73 -2.61 -11.05 8.92
CA LYS A 73 -2.07 -9.71 8.66
C LYS A 73 -1.07 -9.28 9.72
N ASN A 74 -1.37 -9.54 11.00
CA ASN A 74 -0.48 -9.24 12.11
C ASN A 74 0.83 -10.05 12.02
N TYR A 75 0.74 -11.34 11.73
CA TYR A 75 1.92 -12.18 11.55
C TYR A 75 2.79 -11.67 10.41
N TYR A 76 2.21 -11.49 9.20
CA TYR A 76 2.93 -11.01 8.02
C TYR A 76 3.62 -9.66 8.24
N THR A 77 2.89 -8.70 8.81
CA THR A 77 3.42 -7.35 9.08
C THR A 77 4.60 -7.35 10.07
N ASN A 78 4.56 -8.21 11.08
CA ASN A 78 5.57 -8.23 12.15
C ASN A 78 6.70 -9.22 11.90
N CYS A 79 6.57 -10.14 10.94
CA CYS A 79 7.56 -11.15 10.64
C CYS A 79 8.88 -10.53 10.17
N GLN A 80 9.99 -11.06 10.68
CA GLN A 80 11.34 -10.63 10.29
C GLN A 80 11.61 -10.94 8.82
N GLU A 81 11.17 -12.10 8.34
CA GLU A 81 11.41 -12.57 6.98
C GLU A 81 10.86 -11.61 5.91
N ALA A 82 9.63 -11.12 6.07
CA ALA A 82 9.09 -10.11 5.15
C ALA A 82 9.95 -8.84 5.10
N LYS A 83 10.49 -8.40 6.25
CA LYS A 83 11.35 -7.22 6.34
C LYS A 83 12.71 -7.45 5.69
N ASP A 84 13.27 -8.65 5.84
CA ASP A 84 14.54 -9.03 5.21
C ASP A 84 14.40 -9.11 3.69
N ILE A 85 13.29 -9.64 3.18
CA ILE A 85 12.99 -9.64 1.74
C ILE A 85 12.85 -8.21 1.19
N ILE A 86 12.23 -7.29 1.93
CA ILE A 86 12.17 -5.87 1.52
C ILE A 86 13.57 -5.24 1.48
N ARG A 87 14.45 -5.58 2.42
CA ARG A 87 15.86 -5.16 2.37
C ARG A 87 16.54 -5.66 1.10
N ASP A 88 16.30 -6.91 0.72
CA ASP A 88 16.84 -7.49 -0.50
C ASP A 88 16.23 -6.86 -1.77
N PHE A 89 14.94 -6.49 -1.74
CA PHE A 89 14.33 -5.69 -2.81
C PHE A 89 15.05 -4.36 -2.99
N VAL A 90 15.33 -3.62 -1.92
CA VAL A 90 16.04 -2.33 -2.00
C VAL A 90 17.44 -2.51 -2.61
N LYS A 91 18.18 -3.57 -2.25
CA LYS A 91 19.47 -3.89 -2.89
C LYS A 91 19.32 -4.28 -4.35
N GLU A 92 18.30 -5.09 -4.69
CA GLU A 92 18.10 -5.59 -6.05
C GLU A 92 17.75 -4.47 -7.03
N ILE A 93 17.09 -3.41 -6.58
CA ILE A 93 16.83 -2.21 -7.40
C ILE A 93 18.04 -1.26 -7.46
N GLY A 94 19.17 -1.62 -6.84
CA GLY A 94 20.42 -0.86 -6.89
C GLY A 94 20.55 0.23 -5.82
N GLU A 95 19.69 0.22 -4.80
CA GLU A 95 19.67 1.18 -3.71
C GLU A 95 20.41 0.65 -2.47
N ASN A 96 20.87 1.55 -1.60
CA ASN A 96 21.52 1.21 -0.35
C ASN A 96 20.49 1.17 0.79
N PRO A 97 20.27 0.02 1.47
CA PRO A 97 19.34 -0.09 2.60
C PRO A 97 19.60 0.89 3.76
N ASN A 98 20.83 1.39 3.89
CA ASN A 98 21.18 2.38 4.91
C ASN A 98 20.58 3.77 4.63
N ASP A 99 20.13 4.03 3.41
CA ASP A 99 19.60 5.33 3.01
C ASP A 99 18.07 5.35 2.96
N TYR A 100 17.41 4.24 3.37
CA TYR A 100 15.96 4.12 3.29
C TYR A 100 15.30 3.82 4.63
N PHE A 101 14.16 4.46 4.84
CA PHE A 101 13.12 4.00 5.74
C PHE A 101 12.02 3.30 4.96
N PHE A 102 11.24 2.46 5.63
CA PHE A 102 10.04 1.86 5.07
C PHE A 102 8.90 1.83 6.10
N ASP A 103 7.67 1.88 5.61
CA ASP A 103 6.51 1.47 6.39
C ASP A 103 6.37 -0.06 6.25
N VAL A 104 6.07 -0.73 7.34
CA VAL A 104 6.01 -2.21 7.40
C VAL A 104 5.12 -2.81 6.31
N PRO A 105 5.47 -4.00 5.79
CA PRO A 105 4.69 -4.66 4.75
C PRO A 105 3.27 -4.97 5.24
N ARG A 106 2.30 -4.78 4.37
CA ARG A 106 0.88 -5.03 4.66
C ARG A 106 0.32 -6.05 3.70
N LEU A 107 -0.25 -7.10 4.23
CA LEU A 107 -1.02 -8.05 3.43
C LEU A 107 -2.48 -7.59 3.38
N ARG A 108 -2.99 -7.42 2.17
CA ARG A 108 -4.41 -7.12 1.92
C ARG A 108 -5.15 -8.43 1.71
N VAL A 109 -6.26 -8.60 2.41
CA VAL A 109 -7.12 -9.78 2.37
C VAL A 109 -8.51 -9.30 2.00
N VAL A 110 -8.90 -9.48 0.74
CA VAL A 110 -10.13 -8.91 0.18
C VAL A 110 -11.02 -10.03 -0.34
N PRO A 111 -11.96 -10.54 0.48
CA PRO A 111 -12.94 -11.54 0.04
C PRO A 111 -13.97 -10.91 -0.90
N ASN A 112 -14.94 -11.70 -1.37
CA ASN A 112 -16.05 -11.15 -2.13
C ASN A 112 -16.74 -10.01 -1.36
N SER A 113 -16.99 -8.89 -2.03
CA SER A 113 -17.55 -7.67 -1.42
C SER A 113 -18.97 -7.84 -0.88
N LYS A 114 -19.68 -8.91 -1.28
CA LYS A 114 -20.98 -9.27 -0.67
C LYS A 114 -20.83 -10.00 0.66
N TYR A 115 -19.65 -10.58 0.91
CA TYR A 115 -19.35 -11.26 2.17
C TYR A 115 -18.79 -10.27 3.23
N LEU A 116 -17.78 -9.50 2.87
CA LEU A 116 -17.19 -8.48 3.77
C LEU A 116 -16.47 -7.40 2.95
N LYS A 117 -16.76 -6.11 3.22
CA LYS A 117 -16.06 -4.97 2.61
C LYS A 117 -15.71 -3.83 3.57
N ALA A 118 -15.85 -4.06 4.88
CA ALA A 118 -15.49 -3.10 5.93
C ALA A 118 -14.28 -3.61 6.74
N GLY A 119 -13.77 -2.79 7.62
CA GLY A 119 -12.78 -3.14 8.62
C GLY A 119 -11.50 -3.74 8.04
N VAL A 120 -11.24 -5.01 8.34
CA VAL A 120 -10.02 -5.71 7.90
C VAL A 120 -9.91 -5.86 6.38
N SER A 121 -11.05 -5.76 5.66
CA SER A 121 -11.17 -5.92 4.21
C SER A 121 -11.63 -4.63 3.51
N TYR A 122 -11.50 -3.48 4.15
CA TYR A 122 -11.97 -2.21 3.60
C TYR A 122 -11.35 -1.88 2.24
N ASN A 123 -12.22 -1.52 1.30
CA ASN A 123 -11.85 -1.03 -0.02
C ASN A 123 -11.78 0.50 -0.01
N TYR A 124 -10.57 1.02 -0.19
CA TYR A 124 -10.34 2.46 -0.17
C TYR A 124 -10.94 3.15 -1.40
N ALA A 125 -11.77 4.18 -1.18
CA ALA A 125 -12.19 5.11 -2.21
C ALA A 125 -10.98 5.80 -2.87
N PRO A 126 -11.14 6.48 -4.02
CA PRO A 126 -10.05 7.25 -4.61
C PRO A 126 -9.43 8.22 -3.61
N HIS A 127 -8.12 8.14 -3.42
CA HIS A 127 -7.35 8.96 -2.47
C HIS A 127 -5.89 9.09 -2.90
N ARG A 128 -5.21 10.06 -2.30
CA ARG A 128 -3.75 10.13 -2.28
C ARG A 128 -3.27 9.76 -0.90
N ASP A 129 -2.12 9.10 -0.80
CA ASP A 129 -1.53 8.86 0.52
C ASP A 129 -1.13 10.16 1.22
N THR A 130 -0.87 11.22 0.47
CA THR A 130 -0.62 12.56 1.02
C THR A 130 -1.81 13.10 1.82
N TRP A 131 -3.05 12.73 1.49
CA TRP A 131 -4.24 13.08 2.29
C TRP A 131 -4.27 12.41 3.67
N TYR A 132 -3.51 11.31 3.82
CA TYR A 132 -3.26 10.63 5.11
C TYR A 132 -1.99 11.13 5.81
N GLY A 133 -1.43 12.27 5.37
CA GLY A 133 -0.28 12.92 5.97
C GLY A 133 1.08 12.42 5.50
N SER A 134 1.11 11.62 4.44
CA SER A 134 2.38 11.14 3.89
C SER A 134 3.16 12.25 3.20
N PRO A 135 4.51 12.25 3.29
CA PRO A 135 5.35 13.24 2.63
C PRO A 135 5.41 13.01 1.12
N GLY A 136 5.78 14.04 0.36
CA GLY A 136 5.93 13.99 -1.09
C GLY A 136 6.97 12.97 -1.60
N CYS A 137 7.92 12.58 -0.75
CA CYS A 137 8.94 11.57 -1.06
C CYS A 137 8.48 10.13 -0.87
N GLN A 138 7.22 9.88 -0.51
CA GLN A 138 6.72 8.53 -0.37
C GLN A 138 6.66 7.82 -1.72
N ILE A 139 7.28 6.64 -1.76
CA ILE A 139 7.26 5.71 -2.89
C ILE A 139 6.41 4.52 -2.50
N ASN A 140 5.30 4.34 -3.19
CA ASN A 140 4.38 3.23 -2.99
C ASN A 140 4.80 2.03 -3.82
N THR A 141 4.56 0.85 -3.27
CA THR A 141 4.60 -0.42 -3.99
C THR A 141 3.25 -1.13 -3.86
N TRP A 142 2.89 -1.87 -4.89
CA TRP A 142 1.74 -2.77 -4.86
C TRP A 142 2.03 -4.02 -5.69
N MET A 143 1.76 -5.20 -5.14
CA MET A 143 2.02 -6.48 -5.79
C MET A 143 0.89 -7.47 -5.48
N PRO A 144 0.25 -8.10 -6.48
CA PRO A 144 -0.67 -9.22 -6.26
C PRO A 144 0.11 -10.49 -5.85
N ILE A 145 -0.46 -11.28 -4.94
CA ILE A 145 0.13 -12.56 -4.52
C ILE A 145 -0.26 -13.69 -5.49
N PHE A 146 -1.45 -13.61 -6.04
CA PHE A 146 -1.95 -14.51 -7.10
C PHE A 146 -2.29 -13.69 -8.33
N PRO A 147 -2.39 -14.31 -9.53
CA PRO A 147 -2.77 -13.60 -10.73
C PRO A 147 -4.08 -12.84 -10.58
N VAL A 148 -4.10 -11.60 -11.04
CA VAL A 148 -5.28 -10.73 -11.02
C VAL A 148 -5.61 -10.24 -12.43
N GLU A 149 -6.88 -10.15 -12.73
CA GLU A 149 -7.40 -9.49 -13.92
C GLU A 149 -7.61 -8.00 -13.69
N SER A 150 -7.90 -7.23 -14.73
CA SER A 150 -8.06 -5.79 -14.66
C SER A 150 -9.15 -5.32 -13.68
N ASP A 151 -10.19 -6.12 -13.48
CA ASP A 151 -11.26 -5.84 -12.51
C ASP A 151 -10.89 -6.14 -11.05
N GLN A 152 -9.71 -6.71 -10.82
CA GLN A 152 -9.19 -7.09 -9.50
C GLN A 152 -7.93 -6.29 -9.09
N THR A 153 -7.34 -5.52 -10.00
CA THR A 153 -6.13 -4.74 -9.71
C THR A 153 -6.44 -3.46 -8.96
N MET A 154 -5.42 -2.72 -8.57
CA MET A 154 -5.52 -1.42 -7.94
C MET A 154 -5.58 -0.33 -9.03
N PRO A 155 -6.67 0.44 -9.14
CA PRO A 155 -6.73 1.57 -10.07
C PRO A 155 -5.79 2.69 -9.64
N ILE A 156 -5.02 3.21 -10.60
CA ILE A 156 -4.28 4.47 -10.48
C ILE A 156 -4.92 5.45 -11.46
N TYR A 157 -4.95 6.75 -11.14
CA TYR A 157 -5.54 7.80 -11.96
C TYR A 157 -4.46 8.81 -12.39
N PRO A 158 -3.63 8.51 -13.41
CA PRO A 158 -2.44 9.31 -13.73
C PRO A 158 -2.76 10.74 -14.17
N SER A 159 -3.92 10.97 -14.80
CA SER A 159 -4.34 12.31 -15.23
C SER A 159 -4.53 13.28 -14.05
N TYR A 160 -4.79 12.74 -12.85
CA TYR A 160 -4.94 13.54 -11.63
C TYR A 160 -3.62 13.81 -10.91
N PHE A 161 -2.48 13.29 -11.37
CA PHE A 161 -1.21 13.44 -10.64
C PHE A 161 -0.85 14.90 -10.34
N SER A 162 -1.05 15.79 -11.31
CA SER A 162 -0.78 17.24 -11.21
C SER A 162 -2.04 18.10 -11.12
N GLN A 163 -3.22 17.49 -10.99
CA GLN A 163 -4.50 18.19 -10.87
C GLN A 163 -5.02 18.07 -9.45
N PRO A 164 -5.27 19.19 -8.75
CA PRO A 164 -5.83 19.13 -7.40
C PRO A 164 -7.26 18.58 -7.43
N VAL A 165 -7.60 17.79 -6.41
CA VAL A 165 -8.92 17.21 -6.18
C VAL A 165 -9.47 17.78 -4.89
N LYS A 166 -10.68 18.34 -4.91
CA LYS A 166 -11.36 18.75 -3.68
C LYS A 166 -11.59 17.53 -2.80
N ASN A 167 -11.15 17.58 -1.55
CA ASN A 167 -11.18 16.43 -0.66
C ASN A 167 -11.43 16.85 0.80
N SER A 168 -11.52 15.87 1.70
CA SER A 168 -11.77 16.10 3.13
C SER A 168 -10.54 15.90 4.02
N SER A 169 -9.32 16.00 3.48
CA SER A 169 -8.10 15.85 4.28
C SER A 169 -7.94 16.93 5.36
N ASP A 170 -8.57 18.09 5.18
CA ASP A 170 -8.67 19.16 6.18
C ASP A 170 -9.33 18.72 7.50
N GLN A 171 -10.06 17.61 7.49
CA GLN A 171 -10.72 17.00 8.66
C GLN A 171 -10.01 15.75 9.17
N PHE A 172 -8.89 15.38 8.55
CA PHE A 172 -8.15 14.16 8.87
C PHE A 172 -6.96 14.47 9.77
N ASP A 173 -6.96 13.86 10.97
CA ASP A 173 -5.89 13.96 11.95
C ASP A 173 -5.09 12.65 11.97
N VAL A 174 -3.84 12.71 11.52
CA VAL A 174 -2.95 11.55 11.40
C VAL A 174 -2.68 10.89 12.75
N LYS A 175 -2.55 11.69 13.82
CA LYS A 175 -2.33 11.16 15.17
C LYS A 175 -3.56 10.43 15.67
N HIS A 176 -4.74 11.07 15.62
CA HIS A 176 -6.00 10.45 16.03
C HIS A 176 -6.28 9.16 15.24
N TRP A 177 -6.05 9.19 13.93
CA TRP A 177 -6.19 8.01 13.08
C TRP A 177 -5.33 6.84 13.55
N ASN A 178 -4.04 7.06 13.77
CA ASN A 178 -3.11 5.99 14.15
C ASN A 178 -3.37 5.45 15.56
N GLU A 179 -3.77 6.30 16.50
CA GLU A 179 -3.96 5.93 17.90
C GLU A 179 -5.36 5.35 18.18
N THR A 180 -6.38 5.72 17.40
CA THR A 180 -7.79 5.42 17.71
C THR A 180 -8.51 4.69 16.58
N GLU A 181 -8.58 5.30 15.39
CA GLU A 181 -9.42 4.81 14.30
C GLU A 181 -8.88 3.52 13.67
N ARG A 182 -7.58 3.47 13.41
CA ARG A 182 -6.94 2.32 12.77
C ARG A 182 -6.99 1.05 13.61
N PRO A 183 -6.74 1.06 14.92
CA PRO A 183 -6.91 -0.12 15.77
C PRO A 183 -8.36 -0.64 15.83
N ALA A 184 -9.35 0.23 15.62
CA ALA A 184 -10.75 -0.15 15.63
C ALA A 184 -11.22 -0.93 14.38
N ALA A 185 -10.34 -1.15 13.39
CA ALA A 185 -10.68 -1.83 12.14
C ALA A 185 -11.31 -3.20 12.33
N VAL A 186 -10.83 -3.98 13.29
CA VAL A 186 -11.30 -5.34 13.60
C VAL A 186 -12.77 -5.36 14.04
N ASN A 187 -13.29 -4.27 14.61
CA ASN A 187 -14.66 -4.16 15.08
C ASN A 187 -15.65 -3.73 13.98
N GLN A 188 -15.19 -3.50 12.74
CA GLN A 188 -16.00 -3.01 11.63
C GLN A 188 -16.45 -4.18 10.75
N VAL A 189 -17.68 -4.63 10.91
CA VAL A 189 -18.26 -5.78 10.17
C VAL A 189 -19.25 -5.32 9.11
N GLU A 190 -20.32 -4.65 9.51
CA GLU A 190 -21.42 -4.27 8.62
C GLU A 190 -21.07 -3.07 7.74
N ARG A 191 -20.37 -2.08 8.31
CA ARG A 191 -19.98 -0.86 7.60
C ARG A 191 -18.68 -0.30 8.12
N GLU A 192 -18.00 0.44 7.26
CA GLU A 192 -16.83 1.23 7.63
C GLU A 192 -17.25 2.49 8.38
N ASN A 193 -16.77 2.66 9.59
CA ASN A 193 -17.08 3.81 10.45
C ASN A 193 -15.86 4.72 10.68
N ARG A 194 -14.66 4.29 10.28
CA ARG A 194 -13.44 5.12 10.37
C ARG A 194 -13.53 6.30 9.41
N LYS A 195 -13.03 7.44 9.84
CA LYS A 195 -13.06 8.67 9.03
C LYS A 195 -11.88 8.69 8.07
N HIS A 196 -12.10 8.25 6.85
CA HIS A 196 -11.12 8.36 5.78
C HIS A 196 -11.21 9.72 5.08
N PRO A 197 -10.09 10.31 4.61
CA PRO A 197 -10.16 11.44 3.69
C PRO A 197 -10.74 10.97 2.35
N LEU A 198 -11.75 11.67 1.87
CA LEU A 198 -12.51 11.31 0.67
C LEU A 198 -12.52 12.46 -0.34
N PRO A 199 -12.60 12.19 -1.65
CA PRO A 199 -12.84 13.23 -2.63
C PRO A 199 -14.22 13.86 -2.40
N LYS A 200 -14.31 15.18 -2.56
CA LYS A 200 -15.56 15.97 -2.53
C LYS A 200 -16.08 16.27 -3.94
N GLU A 201 -15.53 15.62 -4.95
CA GLU A 201 -15.94 15.70 -6.36
C GLU A 201 -15.84 14.34 -7.03
N GLU A 202 -16.50 14.17 -8.15
CA GLU A 202 -16.49 12.92 -8.90
C GLU A 202 -15.14 12.71 -9.59
N ILE A 203 -14.59 11.50 -9.48
CA ILE A 203 -13.38 11.07 -10.17
C ILE A 203 -13.77 10.30 -11.42
N ASP A 204 -13.34 10.79 -12.60
CA ASP A 204 -13.67 10.15 -13.87
C ASP A 204 -13.12 8.70 -13.95
N PRO A 205 -14.00 7.69 -13.95
CA PRO A 205 -13.58 6.30 -13.99
C PRO A 205 -12.90 5.89 -15.31
N LYS A 206 -13.02 6.68 -16.37
CA LYS A 206 -12.38 6.41 -17.67
C LYS A 206 -10.89 6.69 -17.64
N THR A 207 -10.39 7.40 -16.64
CA THR A 207 -8.97 7.76 -16.51
C THR A 207 -8.16 6.71 -15.74
N LYS A 208 -8.76 5.59 -15.37
CA LYS A 208 -8.10 4.50 -14.66
C LYS A 208 -7.00 3.84 -15.49
N LEU A 209 -5.82 3.74 -14.92
CA LEU A 209 -4.80 2.79 -15.33
C LEU A 209 -4.97 1.52 -14.48
N LEU A 210 -5.12 0.39 -15.14
CA LEU A 210 -5.32 -0.93 -14.51
C LEU A 210 -4.18 -1.84 -14.95
N LEU A 211 -3.26 -2.16 -14.04
CA LEU A 211 -2.11 -3.01 -14.31
C LEU A 211 -2.40 -4.41 -13.76
N ALA A 212 -2.88 -5.30 -14.63
CA ALA A 212 -3.02 -6.72 -14.33
C ALA A 212 -1.64 -7.37 -14.25
N GLY A 213 -1.55 -8.44 -13.46
CA GLY A 213 -0.28 -9.14 -13.27
C GLY A 213 -0.42 -10.34 -12.36
N GLY A 214 0.70 -10.90 -11.96
CA GLY A 214 0.77 -12.07 -11.09
C GLY A 214 1.82 -11.93 -9.99
N ARG A 215 2.14 -13.05 -9.38
CA ARG A 215 3.16 -13.11 -8.32
C ARG A 215 4.49 -12.53 -8.82
N GLY A 216 5.02 -11.60 -8.04
CA GLY A 216 6.29 -10.95 -8.34
C GLY A 216 6.20 -9.73 -9.27
N ASP A 217 5.02 -9.45 -9.85
CA ASP A 217 4.81 -8.24 -10.63
C ASP A 217 4.51 -7.08 -9.67
N ILE A 218 5.47 -6.19 -9.50
CA ILE A 218 5.37 -5.07 -8.57
C ILE A 218 5.22 -3.74 -9.31
N THR A 219 4.15 -3.01 -8.98
CA THR A 219 3.93 -1.64 -9.42
C THR A 219 4.52 -0.68 -8.41
N VAL A 220 5.31 0.29 -8.86
CA VAL A 220 5.97 1.29 -8.02
C VAL A 220 5.59 2.68 -8.52
N PHE A 221 5.11 3.54 -7.61
CA PHE A 221 4.54 4.84 -7.94
C PHE A 221 4.63 5.81 -6.76
N SER A 222 4.45 7.11 -7.02
CA SER A 222 4.43 8.12 -5.95
C SER A 222 3.19 8.04 -5.08
N GLY A 223 3.33 8.23 -3.76
CA GLY A 223 2.20 8.41 -2.83
C GLY A 223 1.27 9.58 -3.18
N SER A 224 1.71 10.48 -4.06
CA SER A 224 0.90 11.59 -4.60
C SER A 224 0.00 11.19 -5.77
N HIS A 225 0.09 9.96 -6.31
CA HIS A 225 -0.89 9.49 -7.28
C HIS A 225 -2.25 9.27 -6.61
N LEU A 226 -3.30 9.74 -7.27
CA LEU A 226 -4.66 9.32 -6.91
C LEU A 226 -4.82 7.86 -7.28
N HIS A 227 -5.25 7.03 -6.32
CA HIS A 227 -5.45 5.59 -6.51
C HIS A 227 -6.58 5.08 -5.61
N SER A 228 -7.09 3.89 -5.88
CA SER A 228 -8.20 3.32 -5.11
C SER A 228 -8.13 1.80 -5.03
N SER A 229 -9.00 1.20 -4.24
CA SER A 229 -9.32 -0.23 -4.33
C SER A 229 -10.47 -0.46 -5.30
N GLN A 230 -10.63 -1.69 -5.78
CA GLN A 230 -11.82 -2.18 -6.47
C GLN A 230 -12.51 -3.24 -5.62
N ASP A 231 -13.85 -3.31 -5.75
CA ASP A 231 -14.62 -4.40 -5.16
C ASP A 231 -14.17 -5.73 -5.75
N ASN A 232 -14.02 -6.74 -4.90
CA ASN A 232 -13.79 -8.09 -5.37
C ASN A 232 -15.16 -8.78 -5.58
N LEU A 233 -15.51 -9.02 -6.82
CA LEU A 233 -16.76 -9.69 -7.20
C LEU A 233 -16.56 -11.18 -7.49
N LYS A 234 -15.31 -11.68 -7.44
CA LYS A 234 -14.96 -13.08 -7.62
C LYS A 234 -15.26 -13.89 -6.34
N ASN A 235 -15.33 -15.19 -6.47
CA ASN A 235 -15.53 -16.09 -5.32
C ASN A 235 -14.24 -16.38 -4.55
N GLU A 236 -13.09 -16.01 -5.08
CA GLU A 236 -11.79 -16.16 -4.48
C GLU A 236 -11.39 -14.90 -3.71
N ILE A 237 -10.65 -15.06 -2.60
CA ILE A 237 -10.04 -13.94 -1.91
C ILE A 237 -8.96 -13.35 -2.82
N ARG A 238 -8.99 -12.03 -3.01
CA ARG A 238 -7.86 -11.30 -3.61
C ARG A 238 -6.84 -10.98 -2.53
N PHE A 239 -5.61 -11.44 -2.74
CA PHE A 239 -4.47 -11.11 -1.89
C PHE A 239 -3.50 -10.21 -2.63
N SER A 240 -3.05 -9.16 -1.97
CA SER A 240 -1.96 -8.31 -2.44
C SER A 240 -1.12 -7.84 -1.27
N THR A 241 0.12 -7.46 -1.54
CA THR A 241 0.99 -6.83 -0.54
C THR A 241 1.41 -5.44 -0.99
N ASP A 242 1.55 -4.55 -0.04
CA ASP A 242 2.06 -3.21 -0.23
C ASP A 242 3.04 -2.84 0.88
N PHE A 243 4.06 -2.09 0.54
CA PHE A 243 4.95 -1.41 1.46
C PHE A 243 5.36 -0.07 0.85
N ARG A 244 5.89 0.82 1.67
CA ARG A 244 6.26 2.17 1.25
C ARG A 244 7.71 2.41 1.57
N LEU A 245 8.42 3.09 0.66
CA LEU A 245 9.82 3.44 0.82
C LEU A 245 9.97 4.96 0.91
N TYR A 246 10.97 5.37 1.69
CA TYR A 246 11.32 6.77 1.91
C TYR A 246 12.85 6.90 1.87
N PHE A 247 13.37 7.59 0.86
CA PHE A 247 14.79 7.91 0.83
C PHE A 247 15.09 8.96 1.90
N GLU A 248 15.95 8.64 2.84
CA GLU A 248 16.16 9.46 4.05
C GLU A 248 16.61 10.88 3.74
N PRO A 249 17.56 11.13 2.79
CA PRO A 249 17.91 12.50 2.42
C PRO A 249 16.74 13.30 1.86
N ASP A 250 15.88 12.71 1.03
CA ASP A 250 14.70 13.38 0.48
C ASP A 250 13.69 13.70 1.59
N LEU A 251 13.48 12.77 2.52
CA LEU A 251 12.61 12.97 3.68
C LEU A 251 13.11 14.11 4.58
N LYS A 252 14.42 14.17 4.87
CA LYS A 252 15.03 15.23 5.70
C LYS A 252 14.98 16.62 5.07
N ASN A 253 15.01 16.67 3.73
CA ASN A 253 15.03 17.92 2.96
C ASN A 253 13.65 18.30 2.40
N ASN A 254 12.57 17.57 2.76
CA ASN A 254 11.21 17.76 2.24
C ASN A 254 11.15 17.77 0.70
N LEU A 255 11.97 16.92 0.05
CA LEU A 255 11.94 16.70 -1.40
C LEU A 255 10.84 15.70 -1.75
N GLY A 256 10.47 15.64 -3.03
CA GLY A 256 9.47 14.70 -3.53
C GLY A 256 8.44 15.34 -4.47
N SER A 257 7.32 14.67 -4.62
CA SER A 257 6.18 15.19 -5.40
C SER A 257 5.53 16.37 -4.71
N ALA A 258 4.94 17.27 -5.47
CA ALA A 258 4.19 18.39 -4.94
C ALA A 258 2.97 17.90 -4.14
N LEU A 259 2.74 18.54 -2.97
CA LEU A 259 1.56 18.32 -2.13
C LEU A 259 0.48 19.34 -2.55
N ILE A 260 -0.25 19.03 -3.61
CA ILE A 260 -1.11 20.00 -4.30
C ILE A 260 -2.48 20.22 -3.67
N ASP A 261 -2.96 19.25 -2.86
CA ASP A 261 -4.32 19.23 -2.32
C ASP A 261 -4.42 18.57 -0.94
N ASP A 262 -3.31 18.43 -0.24
CA ASP A 262 -3.24 17.87 1.11
C ASP A 262 -3.37 18.95 2.18
N SER A 263 -4.28 18.73 3.13
CA SER A 263 -4.54 19.63 4.28
C SER A 263 -4.64 18.87 5.61
N SER A 264 -4.15 17.62 5.67
CA SER A 264 -4.21 16.77 6.87
C SER A 264 -3.43 17.37 8.06
N LEU A 265 -3.88 17.02 9.27
CA LEU A 265 -3.36 17.54 10.53
C LEU A 265 -2.37 16.54 11.16
N ASN A 266 -1.44 17.04 12.00
CA ASN A 266 -0.48 16.24 12.76
C ASN A 266 0.32 15.25 11.90
N LYS A 267 0.77 15.71 10.72
CA LYS A 267 1.45 14.89 9.70
C LYS A 267 2.70 14.19 10.22
N ASP A 268 3.50 14.86 11.06
CA ASP A 268 4.75 14.29 11.58
C ASP A 268 4.55 12.97 12.35
N HIS A 269 3.31 12.68 12.76
CA HIS A 269 3.01 11.44 13.47
C HIS A 269 3.25 10.18 12.62
N PHE A 270 3.27 10.27 11.28
CA PHE A 270 3.57 9.13 10.41
C PHE A 270 5.01 8.61 10.62
N LEU A 271 5.96 9.47 10.95
CA LEU A 271 7.37 9.09 11.18
C LEU A 271 7.53 8.01 12.24
N LYS A 272 6.62 7.97 13.23
CA LYS A 272 6.64 6.95 14.30
C LYS A 272 6.42 5.53 13.80
N SER A 273 5.85 5.35 12.60
CA SER A 273 5.62 4.04 11.99
C SER A 273 6.79 3.55 11.14
N LEU A 274 7.76 4.40 10.84
CA LEU A 274 8.87 4.08 9.95
C LEU A 274 9.96 3.26 10.66
N LEU A 275 10.57 2.36 9.89
CA LEU A 275 11.73 1.58 10.28
C LEU A 275 12.83 1.75 9.25
N LYS A 276 14.08 1.80 9.69
CA LYS A 276 15.25 1.78 8.80
C LYS A 276 15.33 0.42 8.10
N VAL A 277 15.57 0.43 6.80
CA VAL A 277 15.61 -0.82 6.01
C VAL A 277 16.78 -1.71 6.44
N SER A 278 17.92 -1.11 6.81
CA SER A 278 19.13 -1.86 7.15
C SER A 278 19.06 -2.61 8.49
N ASP A 279 18.52 -1.99 9.55
CA ASP A 279 18.63 -2.47 10.93
C ASP A 279 17.33 -2.38 11.74
N LEU A 280 16.24 -1.93 11.13
CA LEU A 280 14.91 -1.75 11.72
C LEU A 280 14.86 -0.69 12.83
N SER A 281 15.88 0.16 12.95
CA SER A 281 15.84 1.31 13.87
C SER A 281 14.79 2.32 13.44
N ARG A 282 14.28 3.09 14.40
CA ARG A 282 13.32 4.18 14.13
C ARG A 282 14.06 5.47 13.76
N PRO A 283 13.45 6.36 12.95
CA PRO A 283 14.00 7.68 12.72
C PRO A 283 14.11 8.46 14.03
N VAL A 284 15.21 9.20 14.18
CA VAL A 284 15.36 10.14 15.30
C VAL A 284 14.46 11.34 15.00
N LEU A 285 13.46 11.57 15.83
CA LEU A 285 12.57 12.71 15.72
C LEU A 285 13.26 13.98 16.25
N LYS A 286 13.09 15.10 15.54
CA LYS A 286 13.61 16.40 16.06
C LYS A 286 12.85 16.73 17.34
N GLY A 287 13.56 16.74 18.48
CA GLY A 287 13.00 17.14 19.79
C GLY A 287 12.88 16.03 20.84
N GLU A 288 13.39 14.82 20.58
CA GLU A 288 13.63 13.77 21.59
C GLU A 288 15.10 13.75 22.01
#